data_4b8c6b89d8e3618c9b8cbe01e6dfa480
#
_entry.id   4b8c6b89d8e3618c9b8cbe01e6dfa480
#
_cell.length_a   1.000
_cell.length_b   1.000
_cell.length_c   1.000
_cell.angle_alpha   90.00
_cell.angle_beta   90.00
_cell.angle_gamma   90.00
#
_symmetry.space_group_name_H-M   'P 1'
#
loop_
_entity.id
_entity.type
_entity.pdbx_description
1 polymer ?
#
loop_
_entity_poly.entity_id
_entity_poly.type
_entity_poly.pdbx_seq_one_letter_code
_entity_poly.pdbx_strand_id
1 'polypeptide(L)'
;MKDIWNQLKNISSKFRDLSLYSVGTLVTNGIGGIFWLYMASLLGTEGYGEISYLISIAIMAGTISLAGMSNLLIVYGAKNIKIQSTIFLIGLISSGITASIVFFVINNDITISLYIIGYVIFTLVTAELIGQKLFSKYSKIVIIQKIILVVFSIVLYHIIGLQGIM
;
A
#
# COMPACT_ATOMS: atom_id res chain seq x y z
N MET A 1 7.87 -38.67 -20.27
CA MET A 1 7.20 -38.66 -18.95
C MET A 1 7.78 -37.62 -17.98
N LYS A 2 9.11 -37.48 -17.85
CA LYS A 2 9.74 -36.46 -16.98
C LYS A 2 9.35 -35.02 -17.35
N ASP A 3 9.20 -34.68 -18.62
CA ASP A 3 8.86 -33.33 -19.07
C ASP A 3 7.42 -32.92 -18.71
N ILE A 4 6.47 -33.85 -18.84
CA ILE A 4 5.07 -33.62 -18.46
C ILE A 4 4.97 -33.41 -16.96
N TRP A 5 5.70 -34.19 -16.15
CA TRP A 5 5.74 -34.05 -14.71
C TRP A 5 6.33 -32.72 -14.27
N ASN A 6 7.40 -32.25 -14.92
CA ASN A 6 7.99 -30.95 -14.66
C ASN A 6 7.07 -29.79 -15.07
N GLN A 7 6.34 -29.92 -16.16
CA GLN A 7 5.31 -28.96 -16.58
C GLN A 7 4.16 -28.88 -15.58
N LEU A 8 3.63 -30.00 -15.12
CA LEU A 8 2.56 -30.06 -14.12
C LEU A 8 3.00 -29.44 -12.78
N LYS A 9 4.22 -29.71 -12.33
CA LYS A 9 4.78 -29.12 -11.11
C LYS A 9 4.98 -27.61 -11.24
N ASN A 10 5.38 -27.13 -12.40
CA ASN A 10 5.54 -25.70 -12.69
C ASN A 10 4.17 -24.97 -12.74
N ILE A 11 3.16 -25.62 -13.33
CA ILE A 11 1.78 -25.12 -13.35
C ILE A 11 1.22 -25.04 -11.92
N SER A 12 1.36 -26.09 -11.14
CA SER A 12 0.91 -26.14 -9.75
C SER A 12 1.56 -25.05 -8.87
N SER A 13 2.86 -24.80 -9.04
CA SER A 13 3.56 -23.73 -8.31
C SER A 13 3.04 -22.35 -8.68
N LYS A 14 2.80 -22.08 -9.97
CA LYS A 14 2.22 -20.81 -10.45
C LYS A 14 0.80 -20.57 -9.92
N PHE A 15 -0.03 -21.62 -9.90
CA PHE A 15 -1.37 -21.53 -9.31
C PHE A 15 -1.33 -21.23 -7.81
N ARG A 16 -0.43 -21.86 -7.07
CA ARG A 16 -0.22 -21.59 -5.65
C ARG A 16 0.21 -20.14 -5.41
N ASP A 17 1.12 -19.62 -6.21
CA ASP A 17 1.63 -18.27 -6.10
C ASP A 17 0.56 -17.23 -6.40
N LEU A 18 -0.24 -17.45 -7.46
CA LEU A 18 -1.38 -16.60 -7.80
C LEU A 18 -2.46 -16.66 -6.71
N SER A 19 -2.73 -17.85 -6.16
CA SER A 19 -3.66 -18.03 -5.05
C SER A 19 -3.21 -17.27 -3.81
N LEU A 20 -1.93 -17.32 -3.45
CA LEU A 20 -1.38 -16.58 -2.30
C LEU A 20 -1.54 -15.06 -2.47
N TYR A 21 -1.25 -14.55 -3.68
CA TYR A 21 -1.48 -13.13 -3.98
C TYR A 21 -2.95 -12.74 -3.84
N SER A 22 -3.85 -13.52 -4.45
CA SER A 22 -5.29 -13.25 -4.43
C SER A 22 -5.87 -13.33 -3.03
N VAL A 23 -5.51 -14.35 -2.24
CA VAL A 23 -5.94 -14.49 -0.85
C VAL A 23 -5.45 -13.33 0.00
N GLY A 24 -4.17 -12.94 -0.15
CA GLY A 24 -3.62 -11.79 0.57
C GLY A 24 -4.41 -10.51 0.29
N THR A 25 -4.71 -10.25 -0.97
CA THR A 25 -5.48 -9.08 -1.40
C THR A 25 -6.93 -9.13 -0.91
N LEU A 26 -7.60 -10.27 -1.01
CA LEU A 26 -8.99 -10.44 -0.53
C LEU A 26 -9.09 -10.23 0.98
N VAL A 27 -8.19 -10.84 1.75
CA VAL A 27 -8.17 -10.68 3.22
C VAL A 27 -7.92 -9.22 3.59
N THR A 28 -6.97 -8.56 2.94
CA THR A 28 -6.65 -7.16 3.21
C THR A 28 -7.82 -6.23 2.88
N ASN A 29 -8.49 -6.47 1.76
CA ASN A 29 -9.68 -5.70 1.37
C ASN A 29 -10.86 -5.96 2.31
N GLY A 30 -11.05 -7.22 2.76
CA GLY A 30 -12.06 -7.57 3.74
C GLY A 30 -11.86 -6.86 5.09
N ILE A 31 -10.64 -6.92 5.63
CA ILE A 31 -10.26 -6.19 6.86
C ILE A 31 -10.49 -4.68 6.68
N GLY A 32 -10.07 -4.13 5.53
CA GLY A 32 -10.27 -2.72 5.21
C GLY A 32 -11.74 -2.33 5.12
N GLY A 33 -12.57 -3.14 4.47
CA GLY A 33 -14.01 -2.89 4.36
C GLY A 33 -14.70 -2.88 5.71
N ILE A 34 -14.44 -3.88 6.57
CA ILE A 34 -15.00 -3.95 7.94
C ILE A 34 -14.53 -2.75 8.76
N PHE A 35 -13.24 -2.40 8.68
CA PHE A 35 -12.69 -1.23 9.35
C PHE A 35 -13.41 0.06 8.95
N TRP A 36 -13.61 0.31 7.65
CA TRP A 36 -14.26 1.51 7.17
C TRP A 36 -15.74 1.58 7.52
N LEU A 37 -16.45 0.44 7.53
CA LEU A 37 -17.83 0.37 8.03
C LEU A 37 -17.91 0.72 9.52
N TYR A 38 -16.98 0.19 10.31
CA TYR A 38 -16.89 0.53 11.74
C TYR A 38 -16.59 2.02 11.94
N MET A 39 -15.62 2.57 11.22
CA MET A 39 -15.28 3.99 11.31
C MET A 39 -16.43 4.90 10.86
N ALA A 40 -17.17 4.53 9.82
CA ALA A 40 -18.36 5.27 9.39
C ALA A 40 -19.43 5.34 10.48
N SER A 41 -19.64 4.25 11.22
CA SER A 41 -20.58 4.21 12.33
C SER A 41 -20.12 5.03 13.55
N LEU A 42 -18.81 5.13 13.75
CA LEU A 42 -18.20 5.81 14.89
C LEU A 42 -18.09 7.33 14.69
N LEU A 43 -17.74 7.76 13.49
CA LEU A 43 -17.46 9.16 13.14
C LEU A 43 -18.71 9.93 12.69
N GLY A 44 -19.75 9.22 12.30
CA GLY A 44 -20.89 9.81 11.60
C GLY A 44 -20.54 10.30 10.20
N THR A 45 -21.52 10.93 9.54
CA THR A 45 -21.37 11.33 8.12
C THR A 45 -20.34 12.43 7.90
N GLU A 46 -20.25 13.40 8.80
CA GLU A 46 -19.36 14.55 8.70
C GLU A 46 -17.89 14.14 8.89
N GLY A 47 -17.56 13.51 10.02
CA GLY A 47 -16.19 13.09 10.32
C GLY A 47 -15.66 12.03 9.34
N TYR A 48 -16.52 11.10 8.91
CA TYR A 48 -16.15 10.14 7.87
C TYR A 48 -15.87 10.80 6.52
N GLY A 49 -16.66 11.82 6.16
CA GLY A 49 -16.47 12.61 4.94
C GLY A 49 -15.14 13.36 4.97
N GLU A 50 -14.80 14.01 6.08
CA GLU A 50 -13.55 14.75 6.25
C GLU A 50 -12.32 13.84 6.08
N ILE A 51 -12.27 12.71 6.80
CA ILE A 51 -11.16 11.76 6.70
C ILE A 51 -11.06 11.17 5.30
N SER A 52 -12.18 10.77 4.71
CA SER A 52 -12.18 10.20 3.35
C SER A 52 -11.67 11.19 2.31
N TYR A 53 -11.99 12.47 2.46
CA TYR A 53 -11.48 13.56 1.64
C TYR A 53 -9.95 13.69 1.76
N LEU A 54 -9.43 13.78 2.98
CA LEU A 54 -8.01 13.95 3.24
C LEU A 54 -7.18 12.75 2.74
N ILE A 55 -7.65 11.52 3.01
CA ILE A 55 -7.00 10.30 2.51
C ILE A 55 -7.03 10.23 0.98
N SER A 56 -8.14 10.64 0.35
CA SER A 56 -8.24 10.65 -1.11
C SER A 56 -7.22 11.60 -1.74
N ILE A 57 -7.03 12.78 -1.16
CA ILE A 57 -5.99 13.72 -1.60
C ILE A 57 -4.60 13.10 -1.42
N ALA A 58 -4.33 12.49 -0.26
CA ALA A 58 -3.04 11.87 0.00
C ALA A 58 -2.71 10.72 -0.97
N ILE A 59 -3.70 9.86 -1.26
CA ILE A 59 -3.54 8.76 -2.23
C ILE A 59 -3.33 9.31 -3.65
N MET A 60 -4.10 10.33 -4.05
CA MET A 60 -3.95 10.96 -5.37
C MET A 60 -2.55 11.58 -5.52
N ALA A 61 -2.12 12.36 -4.53
CA ALA A 61 -0.80 12.97 -4.51
C ALA A 61 0.33 11.92 -4.53
N GLY A 62 0.20 10.86 -3.72
CA GLY A 62 1.14 9.74 -3.71
C GLY A 62 1.19 8.98 -5.03
N THR A 63 0.05 8.78 -5.68
CA THR A 63 -0.02 8.13 -7.01
C THR A 63 0.67 8.98 -8.08
N ILE A 64 0.46 10.29 -8.08
CA ILE A 64 1.17 11.23 -8.98
C ILE A 64 2.68 11.17 -8.70
N SER A 65 3.08 11.18 -7.42
CA SER A 65 4.48 11.08 -7.01
C SER A 65 5.17 9.81 -7.52
N LEU A 66 4.44 8.69 -7.55
CA LEU A 66 4.97 7.42 -8.07
C LEU A 66 5.25 7.45 -9.57
N ALA A 67 4.54 8.23 -10.38
CA ALA A 67 4.76 8.37 -11.81
C ALA A 67 5.00 7.03 -12.56
N GLY A 68 4.34 5.96 -12.14
CA GLY A 68 4.49 4.61 -12.72
C GLY A 68 5.69 3.81 -12.23
N MET A 69 6.47 4.30 -11.26
CA MET A 69 7.65 3.61 -10.70
C MET A 69 7.34 2.22 -10.14
N SER A 70 6.14 2.02 -9.59
CA SER A 70 5.67 0.71 -9.13
C SER A 70 5.63 -0.32 -10.27
N ASN A 71 5.13 0.08 -11.44
CA ASN A 71 5.08 -0.79 -12.63
C ASN A 71 6.49 -1.11 -13.14
N LEU A 72 7.41 -0.14 -13.09
CA LEU A 72 8.81 -0.38 -13.45
C LEU A 72 9.44 -1.45 -12.54
N LEU A 73 9.24 -1.35 -11.20
CA LEU A 73 9.73 -2.36 -10.26
C LEU A 73 9.17 -3.76 -10.56
N ILE A 74 7.89 -3.87 -10.88
CA ILE A 74 7.27 -5.16 -11.22
C ILE A 74 7.90 -5.74 -12.48
N VAL A 75 8.01 -4.94 -13.56
CA VAL A 75 8.49 -5.42 -14.86
C VAL A 75 9.99 -5.76 -14.82
N TYR A 76 10.82 -4.86 -14.29
CA TYR A 76 12.27 -5.06 -14.25
C TYR A 76 12.68 -6.05 -13.16
N GLY A 77 11.94 -6.09 -12.04
CA GLY A 77 12.11 -7.13 -11.01
C GLY A 77 11.87 -8.54 -11.57
N ALA A 78 10.82 -8.71 -12.38
CA ALA A 78 10.55 -9.98 -13.04
C ALA A 78 11.65 -10.42 -14.03
N LYS A 79 12.42 -9.46 -14.57
CA LYS A 79 13.58 -9.69 -15.47
C LYS A 79 14.91 -9.80 -14.71
N ASN A 80 14.89 -9.75 -13.35
CA ASN A 80 16.09 -9.74 -12.49
C ASN A 80 17.06 -8.57 -12.78
N ILE A 81 16.56 -7.43 -13.28
CA ILE A 81 17.35 -6.24 -13.53
C ILE A 81 17.37 -5.41 -12.23
N LYS A 82 18.57 -5.14 -11.72
CA LYS A 82 18.77 -4.42 -10.44
C LYS A 82 18.65 -2.91 -10.62
N ILE A 83 17.41 -2.39 -10.55
CA ILE A 83 17.13 -0.95 -10.59
C ILE A 83 16.44 -0.45 -9.29
N GLN A 84 16.27 -1.34 -8.32
CA GLN A 84 15.50 -1.08 -7.10
C GLN A 84 15.98 0.18 -6.38
N SER A 85 17.30 0.25 -6.06
CA SER A 85 17.87 1.38 -5.31
C SER A 85 17.62 2.73 -5.97
N THR A 86 17.75 2.79 -7.30
CA THR A 86 17.51 4.03 -8.05
C THR A 86 16.04 4.44 -7.99
N ILE A 87 15.12 3.49 -8.18
CA ILE A 87 13.67 3.77 -8.15
C ILE A 87 13.23 4.17 -6.74
N PHE A 88 13.74 3.52 -5.70
CA PHE A 88 13.45 3.91 -4.31
C PHE A 88 13.95 5.32 -4.00
N LEU A 89 15.14 5.67 -4.45
CA LEU A 89 15.69 7.01 -4.24
C LEU A 89 14.86 8.07 -4.96
N ILE A 90 14.53 7.86 -6.23
CA ILE A 90 13.69 8.78 -7.01
C ILE A 90 12.29 8.89 -6.35
N GLY A 91 11.70 7.77 -5.93
CA GLY A 91 10.41 7.74 -5.26
C GLY A 91 10.39 8.50 -3.93
N LEU A 92 11.47 8.39 -3.13
CA LEU A 92 11.62 9.16 -1.89
C LEU A 92 11.72 10.67 -2.17
N ILE A 93 12.54 11.07 -3.14
CA ILE A 93 12.68 12.50 -3.51
C ILE A 93 11.34 13.02 -4.03
N SER A 94 10.69 12.32 -4.95
CA SER A 94 9.39 12.70 -5.52
C SER A 94 8.31 12.79 -4.45
N SER A 95 8.23 11.82 -3.52
CA SER A 95 7.27 11.86 -2.43
C SER A 95 7.54 12.99 -1.45
N GLY A 96 8.80 13.32 -1.18
CA GLY A 96 9.18 14.48 -0.36
C GLY A 96 8.76 15.80 -0.98
N ILE A 97 8.95 15.97 -2.28
CA ILE A 97 8.50 17.17 -3.02
C ILE A 97 6.99 17.27 -2.97
N THR A 98 6.28 16.18 -3.29
CA THR A 98 4.81 16.16 -3.31
C THR A 98 4.23 16.39 -1.92
N ALA A 99 4.79 15.76 -0.89
CA ALA A 99 4.39 15.96 0.50
C ALA A 99 4.59 17.43 0.94
N SER A 100 5.69 18.06 0.54
CA SER A 100 5.94 19.49 0.82
C SER A 100 4.92 20.38 0.13
N ILE A 101 4.59 20.14 -1.13
CA ILE A 101 3.57 20.91 -1.86
C ILE A 101 2.21 20.77 -1.16
N VAL A 102 1.80 19.54 -0.82
CA VAL A 102 0.52 19.28 -0.14
C VAL A 102 0.49 19.92 1.24
N PHE A 103 1.59 19.90 1.99
CA PHE A 103 1.71 20.58 3.28
C PHE A 103 1.40 22.08 3.19
N PHE A 104 1.93 22.78 2.20
CA PHE A 104 1.67 24.21 2.03
C PHE A 104 0.27 24.51 1.49
N VAL A 105 -0.34 23.59 0.73
CA VAL A 105 -1.67 23.77 0.12
C VAL A 105 -2.80 23.43 1.10
N ILE A 106 -2.59 22.44 1.99
CA ILE A 106 -3.62 21.94 2.90
C ILE A 106 -3.25 22.29 4.35
N ASN A 107 -3.49 23.55 4.73
CA ASN A 107 -3.47 24.05 6.11
C ASN A 107 -2.28 23.61 6.99
N ASN A 108 -1.13 23.33 6.40
CA ASN A 108 0.08 22.86 7.10
C ASN A 108 -0.11 21.55 7.90
N ASP A 109 -0.96 20.64 7.42
CA ASP A 109 -1.16 19.36 8.09
C ASP A 109 -0.01 18.39 7.78
N ILE A 110 0.80 18.13 8.78
CA ILE A 110 1.95 17.22 8.71
C ILE A 110 1.51 15.77 8.56
N THR A 111 0.32 15.41 9.04
CA THR A 111 -0.20 14.03 9.02
C THR A 111 -0.41 13.54 7.60
N ILE A 112 -1.03 14.39 6.75
CA ILE A 112 -1.23 14.10 5.33
C ILE A 112 0.11 13.91 4.61
N SER A 113 1.09 14.77 4.91
CA SER A 113 2.42 14.70 4.30
C SER A 113 3.15 13.40 4.67
N LEU A 114 3.09 12.98 5.92
CA LEU A 114 3.64 11.70 6.38
C LEU A 114 2.92 10.52 5.73
N TYR A 115 1.60 10.60 5.59
CA TYR A 115 0.81 9.56 4.92
C TYR A 115 1.23 9.39 3.46
N ILE A 116 1.47 10.48 2.71
CA ILE A 116 1.94 10.44 1.32
C ILE A 116 3.27 9.68 1.22
N ILE A 117 4.24 10.02 2.06
CA ILE A 117 5.56 9.37 2.06
C ILE A 117 5.42 7.88 2.40
N GLY A 118 4.66 7.56 3.46
CA GLY A 118 4.40 6.18 3.86
C GLY A 118 3.70 5.36 2.76
N TYR A 119 2.71 5.94 2.09
CA TYR A 119 2.01 5.33 0.98
C TYR A 119 2.94 5.00 -0.19
N VAL A 120 3.81 5.94 -0.58
CA VAL A 120 4.78 5.75 -1.67
C VAL A 120 5.76 4.64 -1.34
N ILE A 121 6.38 4.67 -0.14
CA ILE A 121 7.32 3.64 0.30
C ILE A 121 6.64 2.26 0.31
N PHE A 122 5.46 2.16 0.89
CA PHE A 122 4.72 0.90 0.96
C PHE A 122 4.38 0.36 -0.43
N THR A 123 3.95 1.23 -1.35
CA THR A 123 3.64 0.86 -2.73
C THR A 123 4.89 0.35 -3.48
N LEU A 124 6.04 1.00 -3.31
CA LEU A 124 7.30 0.55 -3.91
C LEU A 124 7.76 -0.80 -3.35
N VAL A 125 7.71 -0.99 -2.02
CA VAL A 125 8.06 -2.27 -1.38
C VAL A 125 7.17 -3.41 -1.87
N THR A 126 5.87 -3.19 -1.94
CA THR A 126 4.93 -4.21 -2.42
C THR A 126 5.11 -4.50 -3.91
N ALA A 127 5.39 -3.49 -4.73
CA ALA A 127 5.70 -3.65 -6.15
C ALA A 127 6.98 -4.46 -6.37
N GLU A 128 8.02 -4.23 -5.57
CA GLU A 128 9.26 -5.01 -5.62
C GLU A 128 9.02 -6.48 -5.30
N LEU A 129 8.25 -6.77 -4.24
CA LEU A 129 7.91 -8.16 -3.86
C LEU A 129 7.15 -8.90 -4.96
N ILE A 130 6.23 -8.21 -5.64
CA ILE A 130 5.49 -8.76 -6.79
C ILE A 130 6.46 -9.01 -7.95
N GLY A 131 7.32 -8.03 -8.28
CA GLY A 131 8.32 -8.15 -9.34
C GLY A 131 9.28 -9.33 -9.12
N GLN A 132 9.73 -9.53 -7.89
CA GLN A 132 10.58 -10.65 -7.50
C GLN A 132 9.81 -11.99 -7.35
N LYS A 133 8.49 -12.01 -7.60
CA LYS A 133 7.61 -13.18 -7.45
C LYS A 133 7.56 -13.74 -6.03
N LEU A 134 7.80 -12.90 -5.03
CA LEU A 134 7.77 -13.25 -3.62
C LEU A 134 6.36 -13.13 -3.03
N PHE A 135 5.37 -13.77 -3.65
CA PHE A 135 3.95 -13.62 -3.33
C PHE A 135 3.59 -13.98 -1.89
N SER A 136 4.26 -14.98 -1.31
CA SER A 136 4.07 -15.34 0.10
C SER A 136 4.52 -14.23 1.06
N LYS A 137 5.64 -13.55 0.75
CA LYS A 137 6.11 -12.41 1.54
C LYS A 137 5.19 -11.21 1.35
N TYR A 138 4.77 -10.94 0.11
CA TYR A 138 3.79 -9.91 -0.20
C TYR A 138 2.52 -10.07 0.64
N SER A 139 1.87 -11.25 0.59
CA SER A 139 0.63 -11.51 1.34
C SER A 139 0.79 -11.28 2.84
N LYS A 140 1.88 -11.77 3.43
CA LYS A 140 2.17 -11.56 4.86
C LYS A 140 2.31 -10.08 5.19
N ILE A 141 3.09 -9.32 4.40
CA ILE A 141 3.36 -7.91 4.65
C ILE A 141 2.09 -7.07 4.53
N VAL A 142 1.27 -7.28 3.48
CA VAL A 142 0.05 -6.50 3.30
C VAL A 142 -1.00 -6.79 4.38
N ILE A 143 -1.12 -8.05 4.83
CA ILE A 143 -2.03 -8.43 5.92
C ILE A 143 -1.57 -7.83 7.24
N ILE A 144 -0.28 -8.00 7.59
CA ILE A 144 0.28 -7.44 8.83
C ILE A 144 0.16 -5.92 8.86
N GLN A 145 0.52 -5.26 7.77
CA GLN A 145 0.39 -3.80 7.64
C GLN A 145 -1.06 -3.35 7.84
N LYS A 146 -2.02 -4.07 7.26
CA LYS A 146 -3.45 -3.71 7.39
C LYS A 146 -3.95 -3.89 8.83
N ILE A 147 -3.54 -4.97 9.50
CA ILE A 147 -3.89 -5.20 10.92
C ILE A 147 -3.29 -4.11 11.80
N ILE A 148 -2.01 -3.79 11.61
CA ILE A 148 -1.33 -2.73 12.35
C ILE A 148 -2.05 -1.40 12.13
N LEU A 149 -2.35 -1.02 10.89
CA LEU A 149 -3.06 0.19 10.55
C LEU A 149 -4.41 0.26 11.28
N VAL A 150 -5.22 -0.79 11.22
CA VAL A 150 -6.53 -0.84 11.89
C VAL A 150 -6.39 -0.68 13.40
N VAL A 151 -5.50 -1.43 14.03
CA VAL A 151 -5.29 -1.37 15.48
C VAL A 151 -4.81 0.01 15.91
N PHE A 152 -3.80 0.56 15.23
CA PHE A 152 -3.26 1.88 15.55
C PHE A 152 -4.28 2.98 15.29
N SER A 153 -5.01 2.95 14.18
CA SER A 153 -6.05 3.94 13.90
C SER A 153 -7.14 3.97 14.97
N ILE A 154 -7.59 2.80 15.45
CA ILE A 154 -8.60 2.73 16.52
C ILE A 154 -8.03 3.27 17.84
N VAL A 155 -6.82 2.86 18.22
CA VAL A 155 -6.18 3.32 19.46
C VAL A 155 -5.93 4.82 19.42
N LEU A 156 -5.34 5.33 18.34
CA LEU A 156 -5.02 6.74 18.19
C LEU A 156 -6.28 7.61 18.09
N TYR A 157 -7.35 7.10 17.48
CA TYR A 157 -8.63 7.80 17.49
C TYR A 157 -9.14 8.06 18.92
N HIS A 158 -9.02 7.10 19.83
CA HIS A 158 -9.44 7.27 21.22
C HIS A 158 -8.54 8.21 22.04
N ILE A 159 -7.29 8.44 21.58
CA ILE A 159 -6.33 9.30 22.29
C ILE A 159 -6.34 10.73 21.72
N ILE A 160 -6.35 10.88 20.42
CA ILE A 160 -6.09 12.16 19.71
C ILE A 160 -7.31 12.59 18.88
N GLY A 161 -8.34 11.75 18.75
CA GLY A 161 -9.52 12.01 17.92
C GLY A 161 -9.28 11.75 16.43
N LEU A 162 -9.92 12.56 15.57
CA LEU A 162 -9.92 12.38 14.11
C LEU A 162 -8.52 12.30 13.49
N GLN A 163 -7.57 13.09 13.96
CA GLN A 163 -6.19 13.10 13.44
C GLN A 163 -5.46 11.78 13.70
N GLY A 164 -5.87 10.99 14.67
CA GLY A 164 -5.27 9.70 14.99
C GLY A 164 -5.59 8.58 13.99
N ILE A 165 -6.50 8.81 13.05
CA ILE A 165 -6.88 7.78 12.05
C ILE A 165 -5.94 7.80 10.84
N MET A 166 -5.31 8.90 10.56
CA MET A 166 -4.35 9.10 9.48
C MET A 166 -2.94 8.74 9.91
#